data_0c42932c16fbb88b26ee10682dfa8998
#
_entry.id   0c42932c16fbb88b26ee10682dfa8998
#
_cell.length_a   1.000
_cell.length_b   1.000
_cell.length_c   1.000
_cell.angle_alpha   90.00
_cell.angle_beta   90.00
_cell.angle_gamma   90.00
#
_symmetry.space_group_name_H-M   'P 1'
#
loop_
_entity.id
_entity.type
_entity.pdbx_description
1 polymer ?
#
loop_
_entity_poly.entity_id
_entity_poly.type
_entity_poly.pdbx_seq_one_letter_code
_entity_poly.pdbx_strand_id
1 'polypeptide(L)'
;MIMDVNKPIKLDTENYYLRALDCMDATEKYLDWLRDPEVNKYLEARLQSHSIETIKEYIASHDNDSSYLLGVFYKPDGTHVGNYSARCNLYHKTATLGLMIGDRQHWGRRIVLETRAEVLNFLFNEVSMQKIHGAC
;
A
#
# COMPACT_ATOMS: atom_id res chain seq x y z
N MET A 1 20.55 -18.23 -12.35
CA MET A 1 19.60 -17.34 -12.98
C MET A 1 19.53 -16.01 -12.21
N ILE A 2 19.54 -14.96 -12.91
CA ILE A 2 19.46 -13.66 -12.29
C ILE A 2 18.01 -13.32 -11.99
N MET A 3 17.72 -13.02 -10.74
CA MET A 3 16.42 -12.50 -10.37
C MET A 3 16.24 -11.13 -10.96
N ASP A 4 15.08 -10.90 -11.54
CA ASP A 4 14.75 -9.56 -12.00
C ASP A 4 14.26 -8.76 -10.82
N VAL A 5 15.21 -8.29 -10.01
CA VAL A 5 14.90 -7.53 -8.79
C VAL A 5 14.29 -6.16 -9.08
N ASN A 6 14.37 -5.72 -10.33
CA ASN A 6 13.81 -4.44 -10.75
C ASN A 6 12.46 -4.60 -11.44
N LYS A 7 11.94 -5.81 -11.51
CA LYS A 7 10.64 -6.04 -12.13
C LYS A 7 9.56 -5.30 -11.34
N PRO A 8 8.79 -4.44 -12.00
CA PRO A 8 7.75 -3.69 -11.29
C PRO A 8 6.68 -4.61 -10.72
N ILE A 9 6.29 -4.35 -9.49
CA ILE A 9 5.17 -5.04 -8.87
C ILE A 9 3.90 -4.41 -9.40
N LYS A 10 3.05 -5.22 -10.03
CA LYS A 10 1.75 -4.75 -10.50
C LYS A 10 0.71 -5.84 -10.31
N LEU A 11 -0.35 -5.48 -9.61
CA LEU A 11 -1.50 -6.37 -9.37
C LEU A 11 -2.73 -5.73 -10.01
N ASP A 12 -3.55 -6.53 -10.67
CA ASP A 12 -4.74 -6.04 -11.35
C ASP A 12 -6.00 -6.66 -10.79
N THR A 13 -7.02 -5.84 -10.63
CA THR A 13 -8.38 -6.30 -10.31
C THR A 13 -9.32 -5.79 -11.40
N GLU A 14 -10.61 -6.03 -11.24
CA GLU A 14 -11.58 -5.56 -12.22
C GLU A 14 -11.56 -4.04 -12.37
N ASN A 15 -11.56 -3.31 -11.26
CA ASN A 15 -11.70 -1.85 -11.26
C ASN A 15 -10.45 -1.10 -10.80
N TYR A 16 -9.45 -1.80 -10.26
CA TYR A 16 -8.27 -1.17 -9.67
C TYR A 16 -7.02 -1.88 -10.13
N TYR A 17 -5.90 -1.17 -10.04
CA TYR A 17 -4.60 -1.81 -10.10
C TYR A 17 -3.75 -1.31 -8.93
N LEU A 18 -2.76 -2.12 -8.56
CA LEU A 18 -1.84 -1.78 -7.49
C LEU A 18 -0.42 -1.85 -8.03
N ARG A 19 0.41 -0.92 -7.59
CA ARG A 19 1.84 -0.95 -7.90
C ARG A 19 2.63 -0.38 -6.73
N ALA A 20 3.90 -0.75 -6.67
CA ALA A 20 4.79 -0.15 -5.68
C ALA A 20 4.87 1.35 -5.92
N LEU A 21 4.81 2.13 -4.85
CA LEU A 21 4.94 3.57 -4.91
C LEU A 21 6.41 3.96 -5.06
N ASP A 22 6.65 5.09 -5.71
CA ASP A 22 7.97 5.71 -5.77
C ASP A 22 7.88 7.16 -5.31
N CYS A 23 9.00 7.89 -5.31
CA CYS A 23 9.02 9.24 -4.76
C CYS A 23 8.12 10.23 -5.52
N MET A 24 7.78 9.93 -6.76
CA MET A 24 6.87 10.77 -7.55
C MET A 24 5.43 10.68 -7.05
N ASP A 25 5.12 9.66 -6.24
CA ASP A 25 3.79 9.48 -5.67
C ASP A 25 3.57 10.27 -4.38
N ALA A 26 4.60 10.96 -3.88
CA ALA A 26 4.48 11.83 -2.71
C ALA A 26 3.84 13.16 -3.13
N THR A 27 2.52 13.18 -3.22
CA THR A 27 1.75 14.30 -3.75
C THR A 27 1.02 15.06 -2.64
N GLU A 28 0.53 16.26 -2.97
CA GLU A 28 -0.32 17.02 -2.05
C GLU A 28 -1.56 16.23 -1.66
N LYS A 29 -2.12 15.46 -2.59
CA LYS A 29 -3.26 14.61 -2.33
C LYS A 29 -2.96 13.58 -1.24
N TYR A 30 -1.80 12.92 -1.33
CA TYR A 30 -1.37 11.96 -0.31
C TYR A 30 -1.18 12.67 1.03
N LEU A 31 -0.56 13.84 1.02
CA LEU A 31 -0.36 14.64 2.22
C LEU A 31 -1.69 15.02 2.87
N ASP A 32 -2.68 15.40 2.07
CA ASP A 32 -4.00 15.74 2.57
C ASP A 32 -4.67 14.55 3.26
N TRP A 33 -4.47 13.33 2.73
CA TRP A 33 -4.99 12.13 3.38
C TRP A 33 -4.42 11.96 4.79
N LEU A 34 -3.11 12.16 4.94
CA LEU A 34 -2.44 11.98 6.23
C LEU A 34 -2.87 13.05 7.25
N ARG A 35 -3.32 14.19 6.77
CA ARG A 35 -3.80 15.29 7.62
C ARG A 35 -5.31 15.23 7.87
N ASP A 36 -6.03 14.38 7.16
CA ASP A 36 -7.48 14.24 7.29
C ASP A 36 -7.80 13.37 8.50
N PRO A 37 -8.48 13.91 9.54
CA PRO A 37 -8.79 13.13 10.74
C PRO A 37 -9.63 11.89 10.49
N GLU A 38 -10.48 11.92 9.46
CA GLU A 38 -11.31 10.75 9.13
C GLU A 38 -10.49 9.63 8.47
N VAL A 39 -9.42 9.99 7.77
CA VAL A 39 -8.54 9.01 7.14
C VAL A 39 -7.53 8.47 8.14
N ASN A 40 -6.94 9.34 8.97
CA ASN A 40 -5.79 8.99 9.78
C ASN A 40 -6.11 8.55 11.22
N LYS A 41 -7.39 8.57 11.62
CA LYS A 41 -7.75 8.37 13.04
C LYS A 41 -7.29 7.05 13.65
N TYR A 42 -7.05 6.04 12.83
CA TYR A 42 -6.56 4.74 13.30
C TYR A 42 -5.10 4.49 12.93
N LEU A 43 -4.41 5.49 12.38
CA LEU A 43 -3.02 5.37 11.99
C LEU A 43 -2.12 5.99 13.07
N GLU A 44 -0.99 5.34 13.35
CA GLU A 44 0.02 5.96 14.20
C GLU A 44 0.54 7.25 13.57
N ALA A 45 0.50 7.34 12.25
CA ALA A 45 0.91 8.51 11.50
C ALA A 45 0.21 9.79 11.94
N ARG A 46 -1.01 9.70 12.50
CA ARG A 46 -1.75 10.89 12.96
C ARG A 46 -1.01 11.66 14.05
N LEU A 47 -0.08 11.01 14.74
CA LEU A 47 0.67 11.61 15.84
C LEU A 47 1.94 12.30 15.36
N GLN A 48 2.21 12.27 14.07
CA GLN A 48 3.42 12.80 13.48
C GLN A 48 3.12 14.01 12.59
N SER A 49 4.11 14.86 12.42
CA SER A 49 4.04 15.94 11.43
C SER A 49 4.35 15.36 10.06
N HIS A 50 3.56 15.74 9.07
CA HIS A 50 3.71 15.23 7.71
C HIS A 50 4.06 16.35 6.74
N SER A 51 4.91 16.01 5.77
CA SER A 51 5.27 16.87 4.66
C SER A 51 5.54 15.98 3.45
N ILE A 52 5.68 16.59 2.29
CA ILE A 52 6.05 15.85 1.08
C ILE A 52 7.37 15.12 1.30
N GLU A 53 8.33 15.74 1.98
CA GLU A 53 9.62 15.12 2.25
C GLU A 53 9.50 13.89 3.15
N THR A 54 8.69 13.95 4.20
CA THR A 54 8.52 12.79 5.07
C THR A 54 7.80 11.65 4.35
N ILE A 55 6.88 11.97 3.44
CA ILE A 55 6.22 10.96 2.61
C ILE A 55 7.24 10.27 1.69
N LYS A 56 8.13 11.05 1.06
CA LYS A 56 9.20 10.48 0.21
C LYS A 56 10.08 9.53 1.01
N GLU A 57 10.46 9.92 2.22
CA GLU A 57 11.27 9.08 3.09
C GLU A 57 10.54 7.78 3.45
N TYR A 58 9.25 7.88 3.76
CA TYR A 58 8.44 6.72 4.08
C TYR A 58 8.36 5.75 2.90
N ILE A 59 8.10 6.28 1.70
CA ILE A 59 8.06 5.46 0.48
C ILE A 59 9.42 4.78 0.27
N ALA A 60 10.50 5.53 0.40
CA ALA A 60 11.85 5.01 0.17
C ALA A 60 12.26 3.97 1.21
N SER A 61 11.61 3.95 2.39
CA SER A 61 11.92 2.98 3.44
C SER A 61 11.44 1.56 3.12
N HIS A 62 10.64 1.39 2.07
CA HIS A 62 10.13 0.08 1.66
C HIS A 62 11.02 -0.49 0.57
N ASP A 63 11.59 -1.66 0.82
CA ASP A 63 12.60 -2.27 -0.04
C ASP A 63 12.06 -3.18 -1.14
N ASN A 64 10.74 -3.41 -1.15
CA ASN A 64 10.07 -4.30 -2.10
C ASN A 64 10.63 -5.74 -2.07
N ASP A 65 11.12 -6.12 -0.91
CA ASP A 65 11.62 -7.47 -0.64
C ASP A 65 11.07 -7.97 0.70
N SER A 66 11.27 -7.20 1.76
CA SER A 66 10.70 -7.51 3.09
C SER A 66 9.67 -6.48 3.52
N SER A 67 9.56 -5.36 2.82
CA SER A 67 8.52 -4.36 3.10
C SER A 67 8.02 -3.78 1.79
N TYR A 68 6.71 -3.60 1.72
CA TYR A 68 6.03 -3.17 0.51
C TYR A 68 5.08 -2.03 0.82
N LEU A 69 5.04 -1.04 -0.05
CA LEU A 69 4.04 0.01 -0.02
C LEU A 69 3.42 0.08 -1.40
N LEU A 70 2.22 -0.46 -1.52
CA LEU A 70 1.53 -0.58 -2.80
C LEU A 70 0.42 0.46 -2.88
N GLY A 71 0.46 1.30 -3.89
CA GLY A 71 -0.61 2.24 -4.15
C GLY A 71 -1.76 1.55 -4.85
N VAL A 72 -2.97 1.95 -4.52
CA VAL A 72 -4.20 1.48 -5.18
C VAL A 72 -4.68 2.59 -6.11
N PHE A 73 -4.88 2.24 -7.37
CA PHE A 73 -5.26 3.20 -8.42
C PHE A 73 -6.54 2.74 -9.09
N TYR A 74 -7.44 3.67 -9.32
CA TYR A 74 -8.71 3.39 -10.00
C TYR A 74 -8.46 3.32 -11.51
N LYS A 75 -8.76 2.19 -12.15
CA LYS A 75 -8.41 1.97 -13.56
C LYS A 75 -8.96 2.99 -14.53
N PRO A 76 -10.24 3.40 -14.43
CA PRO A 76 -10.80 4.29 -15.46
C PRO A 76 -10.06 5.60 -15.67
N ASP A 77 -9.47 6.16 -14.60
CA ASP A 77 -8.81 7.46 -14.70
C ASP A 77 -7.40 7.49 -14.11
N GLY A 78 -6.93 6.37 -13.56
CA GLY A 78 -5.60 6.30 -12.95
C GLY A 78 -5.47 7.03 -11.61
N THR A 79 -6.58 7.39 -10.99
CA THR A 79 -6.55 8.14 -9.72
C THR A 79 -6.00 7.29 -8.60
N HIS A 80 -5.02 7.82 -7.88
CA HIS A 80 -4.48 7.20 -6.67
C HIS A 80 -5.52 7.35 -5.55
N VAL A 81 -5.97 6.24 -4.97
CA VAL A 81 -7.08 6.26 -4.01
C VAL A 81 -6.73 5.71 -2.63
N GLY A 82 -5.61 5.01 -2.50
CA GLY A 82 -5.21 4.45 -1.21
C GLY A 82 -3.91 3.69 -1.30
N ASN A 83 -3.52 3.08 -0.19
CA ASN A 83 -2.28 2.31 -0.10
C ASN A 83 -2.45 1.07 0.76
N TYR A 84 -1.76 0.00 0.39
CA TYR A 84 -1.50 -1.12 1.27
C TYR A 84 -0.04 -1.08 1.70
N SER A 85 0.20 -1.33 2.97
CA SER A 85 1.57 -1.52 3.47
C SER A 85 1.70 -2.95 3.98
N ALA A 86 2.83 -3.59 3.70
CA ALA A 86 3.11 -4.93 4.20
C ALA A 86 4.54 -4.96 4.72
N ARG A 87 4.71 -5.42 5.95
CA ARG A 87 6.02 -5.65 6.54
C ARG A 87 6.15 -7.13 6.82
N CYS A 88 7.18 -7.73 6.26
CA CYS A 88 7.37 -9.17 6.26
C CYS A 88 8.54 -9.57 7.14
N ASN A 89 8.32 -10.58 7.96
CA ASN A 89 9.41 -11.26 8.64
C ASN A 89 9.76 -12.50 7.80
N LEU A 90 10.87 -12.42 7.08
CA LEU A 90 11.24 -13.48 6.14
C LEU A 90 11.68 -14.76 6.86
N TYR A 91 12.15 -14.62 8.09
CA TYR A 91 12.55 -15.78 8.88
C TYR A 91 11.34 -16.59 9.34
N HIS A 92 10.34 -15.92 9.91
CA HIS A 92 9.12 -16.58 10.38
C HIS A 92 8.05 -16.73 9.31
N LYS A 93 8.25 -16.14 8.15
CA LYS A 93 7.31 -16.12 7.01
C LYS A 93 5.95 -15.55 7.40
N THR A 94 5.99 -14.48 8.16
CA THR A 94 4.79 -13.74 8.57
C THR A 94 4.81 -12.32 8.02
N ALA A 95 3.65 -11.76 7.80
CA ALA A 95 3.52 -10.39 7.32
C ALA A 95 2.44 -9.64 8.11
N THR A 96 2.66 -8.35 8.29
CA THR A 96 1.64 -7.45 8.85
C THR A 96 1.16 -6.55 7.73
N LEU A 97 -0.14 -6.54 7.50
CA LEU A 97 -0.76 -5.80 6.40
C LEU A 97 -1.54 -4.61 6.96
N GLY A 98 -1.25 -3.42 6.44
CA GLY A 98 -1.96 -2.21 6.76
C GLY A 98 -2.66 -1.66 5.52
N LEU A 99 -3.73 -0.89 5.72
CA LEU A 99 -4.52 -0.32 4.63
C LEU A 99 -4.94 1.10 4.97
N MET A 100 -4.81 1.98 3.97
CA MET A 100 -5.36 3.33 4.05
C MET A 100 -6.06 3.65 2.74
N ILE A 101 -7.38 3.85 2.78
CA ILE A 101 -8.13 4.36 1.64
C ILE A 101 -8.36 5.84 1.90
N GLY A 102 -7.56 6.68 1.23
CA GLY A 102 -7.59 8.12 1.44
C GLY A 102 -8.70 8.83 0.70
N ASP A 103 -9.09 8.33 -0.46
CA ASP A 103 -10.13 8.94 -1.27
C ASP A 103 -11.50 8.48 -0.79
N ARG A 104 -12.22 9.38 -0.09
CA ARG A 104 -13.51 9.05 0.51
C ARG A 104 -14.56 8.63 -0.51
N GLN A 105 -14.43 9.05 -1.77
CA GLN A 105 -15.36 8.66 -2.81
C GLN A 105 -15.33 7.16 -3.09
N HIS A 106 -14.25 6.50 -2.70
CA HIS A 106 -14.12 5.07 -2.88
C HIS A 106 -14.49 4.25 -1.65
N TRP A 107 -14.81 4.92 -0.53
CA TRP A 107 -15.27 4.24 0.68
C TRP A 107 -16.60 3.56 0.40
N GLY A 108 -16.91 2.48 0.47
CA GLY A 108 -18.19 1.84 0.19
C GLY A 108 -18.31 1.25 -1.20
N ARG A 109 -17.26 1.33 -2.02
CA ARG A 109 -17.27 0.74 -3.37
C ARG A 109 -16.72 -0.67 -3.40
N ARG A 110 -16.69 -1.36 -2.27
CA ARG A 110 -16.13 -2.71 -2.18
C ARG A 110 -14.65 -2.79 -2.56
N ILE A 111 -13.96 -1.65 -2.52
CA ILE A 111 -12.56 -1.56 -2.91
C ILE A 111 -11.69 -2.53 -2.09
N VAL A 112 -11.96 -2.65 -0.79
CA VAL A 112 -11.18 -3.53 0.08
C VAL A 112 -11.40 -4.99 -0.30
N LEU A 113 -12.64 -5.38 -0.56
CA LEU A 113 -12.95 -6.76 -0.95
C LEU A 113 -12.28 -7.12 -2.26
N GLU A 114 -12.29 -6.19 -3.22
CA GLU A 114 -11.72 -6.44 -4.53
C GLU A 114 -10.19 -6.48 -4.49
N THR A 115 -9.55 -5.54 -3.79
CA THR A 115 -8.10 -5.39 -3.82
C THR A 115 -7.38 -6.28 -2.82
N ARG A 116 -7.99 -6.52 -1.65
CA ARG A 116 -7.34 -7.30 -0.59
C ARG A 116 -6.99 -8.71 -1.03
N ALA A 117 -7.87 -9.35 -1.77
CA ALA A 117 -7.62 -10.71 -2.25
C ALA A 117 -6.36 -10.79 -3.10
N GLU A 118 -6.14 -9.80 -3.96
CA GLU A 118 -4.94 -9.76 -4.79
C GLU A 118 -3.67 -9.51 -3.98
N VAL A 119 -3.75 -8.64 -2.97
CA VAL A 119 -2.60 -8.38 -2.09
C VAL A 119 -2.26 -9.63 -1.28
N LEU A 120 -3.25 -10.30 -0.74
CA LEU A 120 -3.04 -11.55 0.00
C LEU A 120 -2.44 -12.61 -0.89
N ASN A 121 -2.96 -12.76 -2.11
CA ASN A 121 -2.44 -13.72 -3.08
C ASN A 121 -0.97 -13.43 -3.40
N PHE A 122 -0.62 -12.17 -3.58
CA PHE A 122 0.76 -11.75 -3.81
C PHE A 122 1.66 -12.14 -2.64
N LEU A 123 1.24 -11.86 -1.41
CA LEU A 123 2.04 -12.16 -0.24
C LEU A 123 2.21 -13.66 -0.02
N PHE A 124 1.16 -14.46 -0.22
CA PHE A 124 1.26 -15.90 -0.04
C PHE A 124 2.04 -16.57 -1.17
N ASN A 125 1.82 -16.19 -2.41
CA ASN A 125 2.35 -16.92 -3.56
C ASN A 125 3.64 -16.35 -4.11
N GLU A 126 3.78 -15.02 -4.16
CA GLU A 126 4.98 -14.39 -4.71
C GLU A 126 6.03 -14.15 -3.64
N VAL A 127 5.63 -13.78 -2.43
CA VAL A 127 6.54 -13.48 -1.34
C VAL A 127 6.72 -14.70 -0.42
N SER A 128 5.87 -15.70 -0.58
CA SER A 128 5.92 -16.96 0.18
C SER A 128 5.69 -16.81 1.68
N MET A 129 4.82 -15.88 2.05
CA MET A 129 4.42 -15.75 3.44
C MET A 129 3.47 -16.88 3.81
N GLN A 130 3.52 -17.33 5.05
CA GLN A 130 2.67 -18.40 5.56
C GLN A 130 1.54 -17.89 6.44
N LYS A 131 1.72 -16.70 7.03
CA LYS A 131 0.73 -16.13 7.93
C LYS A 131 0.71 -14.62 7.77
N ILE A 132 -0.48 -14.05 7.67
CA ILE A 132 -0.63 -12.62 7.48
C ILE A 132 -1.56 -12.08 8.56
N HIS A 133 -1.07 -11.05 9.28
CA HIS A 133 -1.85 -10.34 10.29
C HIS A 133 -2.34 -9.03 9.72
N GLY A 134 -3.64 -8.78 9.84
CA GLY A 134 -4.19 -7.50 9.46
C GLY A 134 -4.06 -6.50 10.59
N ALA A 135 -3.53 -5.32 10.30
CA ALA A 135 -3.58 -4.20 11.22
C ALA A 135 -4.79 -3.35 10.83
N CYS A 136 -5.63 -3.08 11.80
CA CYS A 136 -6.79 -2.23 11.55
C CYS A 136 -6.46 -0.77 11.74
#